data_774991152d1a1d7668470ec159d7ed0f
#
_entry.id   774991152d1a1d7668470ec159d7ed0f
#
_cell.length_a   1.000
_cell.length_b   1.000
_cell.length_c   1.000
_cell.angle_alpha   90.00
_cell.angle_beta   90.00
_cell.angle_gamma   90.00
#
_symmetry.space_group_name_H-M   'P 1'
#
loop_
_entity.id
_entity.type
_entity.pdbx_description
1 polymer ?
#
loop_
_entity_poly.entity_id
_entity_poly.type
_entity_poly.pdbx_seq_one_letter_code
_entity_poly.pdbx_strand_id
1 'polypeptide(L)'
;MVKSMTGYGRAVETVNGREFTVEIRSVNNRYLDCTVKLPRSVSFAEEAVKAAVKTAVSRGKVDVFISIRSETEADVQVTLNKPVLEGYLAAMRQMVSDYGVKDDISVSTLSRMSDVFVVDKPKADEDQLKADLLSVVEKALEAYDAMRVAEGLALENDLRSRAATILELVSQVEEQNPKTVSDYRKRLEEKMREVLENKSIDESRILTEAAIFADKVAVDEETVRLRSHLEQMDEMLSGNGGIGRKLDFLLQEMNREANTTGSKCSDVKVARIVVDIKAELEKIREQTQNIE
;
A
#
# COMPACT_ATOMS: atom_id res chain seq x y z
N MET A 1 -4.34 15.03 -5.63
CA MET A 1 -4.52 14.61 -4.23
C MET A 1 -3.86 13.23 -4.09
N VAL A 2 -2.96 13.12 -3.15
CA VAL A 2 -2.19 11.91 -2.85
C VAL A 2 -3.10 10.86 -2.20
N LYS A 3 -3.02 9.60 -2.64
CA LYS A 3 -3.72 8.47 -2.02
C LYS A 3 -2.70 7.43 -1.54
N SER A 4 -3.03 6.74 -0.43
CA SER A 4 -2.23 5.59 -0.01
C SER A 4 -2.51 4.36 -0.87
N MET A 5 -1.48 3.53 -1.11
CA MET A 5 -1.65 2.21 -1.72
C MET A 5 -2.21 1.17 -0.75
N THR A 6 -2.08 1.40 0.56
CA THR A 6 -2.71 0.59 1.58
C THR A 6 -4.10 1.13 1.88
N GLY A 7 -5.05 0.24 2.11
CA GLY A 7 -6.41 0.63 2.43
C GLY A 7 -7.23 -0.52 2.97
N TYR A 8 -8.28 -0.17 3.69
CA TYR A 8 -9.28 -1.09 4.21
C TYR A 8 -10.66 -0.46 4.07
N GLY A 9 -11.59 -1.24 3.54
CA GLY A 9 -13.00 -0.86 3.48
C GLY A 9 -13.89 -2.03 3.88
N ARG A 10 -14.94 -1.76 4.62
CA ARG A 10 -15.93 -2.76 5.02
C ARG A 10 -17.33 -2.20 4.90
N ALA A 11 -18.21 -2.98 4.33
CA ALA A 11 -19.65 -2.72 4.33
C ALA A 11 -20.41 -3.96 4.81
N VAL A 12 -21.42 -3.74 5.62
CA VAL A 12 -22.36 -4.77 6.07
C VAL A 12 -23.77 -4.24 5.83
N GLU A 13 -24.53 -4.92 4.99
CA GLU A 13 -25.86 -4.49 4.61
C GLU A 13 -26.80 -5.69 4.51
N THR A 14 -28.03 -5.49 4.95
CA THR A 14 -29.12 -6.44 4.73
C THR A 14 -29.94 -5.98 3.54
N VAL A 15 -29.87 -6.73 2.43
CA VAL A 15 -30.59 -6.47 1.19
C VAL A 15 -31.43 -7.70 0.85
N ASN A 16 -32.74 -7.51 0.64
CA ASN A 16 -33.68 -8.58 0.28
C ASN A 16 -33.62 -9.80 1.22
N GLY A 17 -33.52 -9.57 2.55
CA GLY A 17 -33.47 -10.61 3.58
C GLY A 17 -32.16 -11.40 3.64
N ARG A 18 -31.09 -10.87 3.05
CA ARG A 18 -29.74 -11.43 3.12
C ARG A 18 -28.77 -10.39 3.65
N GLU A 19 -28.00 -10.75 4.65
CA GLU A 19 -26.88 -9.94 5.15
C GLU A 19 -25.66 -10.21 4.30
N PHE A 20 -25.16 -9.18 3.64
CA PHE A 20 -23.89 -9.18 2.91
C PHE A 20 -22.84 -8.49 3.75
N THR A 21 -21.70 -9.14 3.90
CA THR A 21 -20.49 -8.52 4.46
C THR A 21 -19.42 -8.54 3.38
N VAL A 22 -18.91 -7.35 3.04
CA VAL A 22 -17.83 -7.17 2.08
C VAL A 22 -16.67 -6.49 2.79
N GLU A 23 -15.50 -7.08 2.72
CA GLU A 23 -14.23 -6.49 3.22
C GLU A 23 -13.25 -6.41 2.07
N ILE A 24 -12.63 -5.24 1.90
CA ILE A 24 -11.62 -4.96 0.87
C ILE A 24 -10.36 -4.52 1.58
N ARG A 25 -9.23 -5.15 1.25
CA ARG A 25 -7.92 -4.79 1.79
C ARG A 25 -6.92 -4.67 0.65
N SER A 26 -6.04 -3.69 0.73
CA SER A 26 -4.93 -3.59 -0.21
C SER A 26 -3.60 -3.43 0.47
N VAL A 27 -2.56 -3.90 -0.22
CA VAL A 27 -1.16 -3.67 0.13
C VAL A 27 -0.41 -3.23 -1.12
N ASN A 28 0.71 -2.55 -0.91
CA ASN A 28 1.56 -2.12 -2.01
C ASN A 28 1.98 -3.30 -2.89
N ASN A 29 1.75 -3.18 -4.18
CA ASN A 29 2.26 -4.09 -5.21
C ASN A 29 2.48 -3.31 -6.52
N ARG A 30 3.45 -3.77 -7.32
CA ARG A 30 3.83 -3.14 -8.59
C ARG A 30 2.70 -3.16 -9.62
N TYR A 31 1.93 -4.23 -9.65
CA TYR A 31 0.80 -4.44 -10.57
C TYR A 31 -0.48 -4.63 -9.77
N LEU A 32 -1.62 -4.39 -10.42
CA LEU A 32 -2.92 -4.73 -9.82
C LEU A 32 -3.08 -6.25 -9.82
N ASP A 33 -3.15 -6.82 -8.62
CA ASP A 33 -3.48 -8.21 -8.38
C ASP A 33 -4.73 -8.24 -7.50
N CYS A 34 -5.85 -8.72 -8.05
CA CYS A 34 -7.13 -8.72 -7.36
C CYS A 34 -7.60 -10.15 -7.12
N THR A 35 -7.64 -10.54 -5.85
CA THR A 35 -8.15 -11.83 -5.39
C THR A 35 -9.52 -11.63 -4.73
N VAL A 36 -10.55 -12.33 -5.24
CA VAL A 36 -11.90 -12.29 -4.67
C VAL A 36 -12.20 -13.65 -4.04
N LYS A 37 -12.53 -13.64 -2.75
CA LYS A 37 -12.98 -14.81 -2.00
C LYS A 37 -14.47 -14.66 -1.67
N LEU A 38 -15.28 -15.52 -2.24
CA LEU A 38 -16.72 -15.47 -2.10
C LEU A 38 -17.32 -16.89 -1.96
N PRO A 39 -18.52 -17.02 -1.39
CA PRO A 39 -19.22 -18.29 -1.29
C PRO A 39 -19.54 -18.87 -2.67
N ARG A 40 -19.56 -20.20 -2.77
CA ARG A 40 -19.89 -20.92 -4.03
C ARG A 40 -21.24 -20.50 -4.61
N SER A 41 -22.21 -20.14 -3.78
CA SER A 41 -23.55 -19.70 -4.20
C SER A 41 -23.57 -18.44 -5.03
N VAL A 42 -22.49 -17.63 -5.02
CA VAL A 42 -22.38 -16.37 -5.77
C VAL A 42 -21.13 -16.31 -6.64
N SER A 43 -20.53 -17.46 -6.95
CA SER A 43 -19.30 -17.54 -7.78
C SER A 43 -19.47 -16.89 -9.17
N PHE A 44 -20.69 -16.86 -9.70
CA PHE A 44 -21.03 -16.18 -10.95
C PHE A 44 -20.78 -14.66 -10.91
N ALA A 45 -20.74 -14.04 -9.73
CA ALA A 45 -20.51 -12.61 -9.56
C ALA A 45 -19.02 -12.21 -9.49
N GLU A 46 -18.08 -13.17 -9.45
CA GLU A 46 -16.65 -12.91 -9.24
C GLU A 46 -16.08 -11.89 -10.23
N GLU A 47 -16.34 -12.08 -11.52
CA GLU A 47 -15.81 -11.18 -12.55
C GLU A 47 -16.41 -9.77 -12.47
N ALA A 48 -17.67 -9.65 -12.06
CA ALA A 48 -18.29 -8.34 -11.86
C ALA A 48 -17.68 -7.59 -10.66
N VAL A 49 -17.38 -8.30 -9.57
CA VAL A 49 -16.68 -7.72 -8.41
C VAL A 49 -15.28 -7.30 -8.80
N LYS A 50 -14.51 -8.14 -9.52
CA LYS A 50 -13.19 -7.77 -10.02
C LYS A 50 -13.24 -6.53 -10.93
N ALA A 51 -14.25 -6.42 -11.77
CA ALA A 51 -14.42 -5.25 -12.64
C ALA A 51 -14.68 -3.98 -11.83
N ALA A 52 -15.53 -4.04 -10.80
CA ALA A 52 -15.77 -2.92 -9.88
C ALA A 52 -14.49 -2.46 -9.17
N VAL A 53 -13.70 -3.42 -8.66
CA VAL A 53 -12.40 -3.12 -8.02
C VAL A 53 -11.42 -2.47 -9.00
N LYS A 54 -11.31 -2.97 -10.23
CA LYS A 54 -10.41 -2.42 -11.27
C LYS A 54 -10.75 -0.98 -11.66
N THR A 55 -11.98 -0.56 -11.49
CA THR A 55 -12.40 0.82 -11.75
C THR A 55 -11.91 1.78 -10.64
N ALA A 56 -11.81 1.28 -9.40
CA ALA A 56 -11.45 2.07 -8.22
C ALA A 56 -9.92 2.04 -7.91
N VAL A 57 -9.21 1.01 -8.37
CA VAL A 57 -7.80 0.77 -8.01
C VAL A 57 -6.97 0.54 -9.25
N SER A 58 -5.90 1.31 -9.43
CA SER A 58 -5.00 1.22 -10.59
C SER A 58 -3.86 0.24 -10.40
N ARG A 59 -3.37 0.06 -9.15
CA ARG A 59 -2.28 -0.86 -8.80
C ARG A 59 -2.40 -1.31 -7.33
N GLY A 60 -1.64 -2.33 -6.96
CA GLY A 60 -1.65 -2.90 -5.61
C GLY A 60 -2.19 -4.32 -5.60
N LYS A 61 -1.94 -5.06 -4.53
CA LYS A 61 -2.60 -6.34 -4.30
C LYS A 61 -3.84 -6.08 -3.46
N VAL A 62 -5.01 -6.42 -4.03
CA VAL A 62 -6.33 -6.22 -3.42
C VAL A 62 -6.96 -7.57 -3.11
N ASP A 63 -7.24 -7.81 -1.85
CA ASP A 63 -7.99 -8.97 -1.40
C ASP A 63 -9.42 -8.53 -1.02
N VAL A 64 -10.41 -9.15 -1.66
CA VAL A 64 -11.85 -8.93 -1.39
C VAL A 64 -12.41 -10.17 -0.75
N PHE A 65 -13.01 -10.02 0.43
CA PHE A 65 -13.67 -11.09 1.17
C PHE A 65 -15.16 -10.80 1.23
N ILE A 66 -15.95 -11.75 0.76
CA ILE A 66 -17.41 -11.64 0.72
C ILE A 66 -18.01 -12.79 1.52
N SER A 67 -18.90 -12.47 2.43
CA SER A 67 -19.75 -13.45 3.11
C SER A 67 -21.21 -13.05 3.01
N ILE A 68 -22.09 -14.04 2.89
CA ILE A 68 -23.53 -13.85 2.76
C ILE A 68 -24.19 -14.75 3.80
N ARG A 69 -25.05 -14.16 4.63
CA ARG A 69 -25.91 -14.87 5.57
C ARG A 69 -27.35 -14.62 5.18
N SER A 70 -28.15 -15.66 5.12
CA SER A 70 -29.60 -15.51 4.92
C SER A 70 -30.23 -15.31 6.30
N GLU A 71 -30.95 -14.21 6.49
CA GLU A 71 -31.74 -13.96 7.72
C GLU A 71 -33.13 -14.61 7.64
N THR A 72 -33.60 -14.82 6.41
CA THR A 72 -34.83 -15.59 6.20
C THR A 72 -34.48 -17.08 6.21
N GLU A 73 -35.19 -17.86 7.05
CA GLU A 73 -35.25 -19.30 6.87
C GLU A 73 -35.67 -19.52 5.42
N ALA A 74 -34.73 -19.95 4.58
CA ALA A 74 -35.05 -20.28 3.20
C ALA A 74 -36.21 -21.27 3.27
N ASP A 75 -37.27 -21.06 2.51
CA ASP A 75 -38.31 -22.05 2.30
C ASP A 75 -37.66 -23.32 1.74
N VAL A 76 -37.13 -24.11 2.66
CA VAL A 76 -36.49 -25.38 2.31
C VAL A 76 -37.63 -26.31 1.94
N GLN A 77 -37.80 -26.53 0.65
CA GLN A 77 -38.75 -27.46 0.18
C GLN A 77 -38.13 -28.85 0.16
N VAL A 78 -38.68 -29.73 1.02
CA VAL A 78 -38.31 -31.13 0.98
C VAL A 78 -39.24 -31.85 0.03
N THR A 79 -38.72 -32.33 -1.09
CA THR A 79 -39.47 -33.05 -2.11
C THR A 79 -39.08 -34.54 -2.12
N LEU A 80 -40.05 -35.37 -2.52
CA LEU A 80 -39.82 -36.80 -2.64
C LEU A 80 -39.27 -37.12 -4.03
N ASN A 81 -38.12 -37.78 -4.08
CA ASN A 81 -37.56 -38.30 -5.33
C ASN A 81 -38.30 -39.58 -5.72
N LYS A 82 -39.43 -39.41 -6.40
CA LYS A 82 -40.32 -40.52 -6.77
C LYS A 82 -39.59 -41.65 -7.53
N PRO A 83 -38.79 -41.38 -8.59
CA PRO A 83 -38.08 -42.46 -9.32
C PRO A 83 -37.16 -43.30 -8.43
N VAL A 84 -36.42 -42.67 -7.52
CA VAL A 84 -35.52 -43.35 -6.60
C VAL A 84 -36.30 -44.16 -5.57
N LEU A 85 -37.36 -43.59 -5.00
CA LEU A 85 -38.24 -44.29 -4.06
C LEU A 85 -38.91 -45.51 -4.69
N GLU A 86 -39.46 -45.38 -5.91
CA GLU A 86 -40.05 -46.50 -6.63
C GLU A 86 -39.05 -47.62 -6.94
N GLY A 87 -37.83 -47.27 -7.28
CA GLY A 87 -36.74 -48.22 -7.46
C GLY A 87 -36.42 -49.02 -6.18
N TYR A 88 -36.30 -48.33 -5.03
CA TYR A 88 -36.11 -49.02 -3.75
C TYR A 88 -37.29 -49.91 -3.38
N LEU A 89 -38.51 -49.47 -3.55
CA LEU A 89 -39.69 -50.23 -3.27
C LEU A 89 -39.76 -51.51 -4.14
N ALA A 90 -39.45 -51.40 -5.43
CA ALA A 90 -39.41 -52.52 -6.35
C ALA A 90 -38.36 -53.58 -5.92
N ALA A 91 -37.13 -53.10 -5.63
CA ALA A 91 -36.05 -53.96 -5.18
C ALA A 91 -36.35 -54.66 -3.84
N MET A 92 -36.92 -53.96 -2.86
CA MET A 92 -37.31 -54.54 -1.57
C MET A 92 -38.43 -55.55 -1.71
N ARG A 93 -39.46 -55.33 -2.55
CA ARG A 93 -40.52 -56.30 -2.84
C ARG A 93 -39.98 -57.53 -3.54
N GLN A 94 -38.99 -57.37 -4.43
CA GLN A 94 -38.32 -58.51 -5.06
C GLN A 94 -37.55 -59.34 -4.04
N MET A 95 -36.86 -58.71 -3.07
CA MET A 95 -36.20 -59.43 -1.97
C MET A 95 -37.16 -60.26 -1.14
N VAL A 96 -38.36 -59.74 -0.84
CA VAL A 96 -39.41 -60.47 -0.12
C VAL A 96 -39.87 -61.69 -0.96
N SER A 97 -40.09 -61.49 -2.25
CA SER A 97 -40.59 -62.52 -3.16
C SER A 97 -39.54 -63.62 -3.38
N ASP A 98 -38.31 -63.26 -3.69
CA ASP A 98 -37.27 -64.20 -4.17
C ASP A 98 -36.53 -64.89 -3.03
N TYR A 99 -36.44 -64.27 -1.86
CA TYR A 99 -35.64 -64.79 -0.73
C TYR A 99 -36.48 -65.11 0.50
N GLY A 100 -37.79 -64.87 0.49
CA GLY A 100 -38.70 -65.19 1.59
C GLY A 100 -38.42 -64.37 2.89
N VAL A 101 -37.74 -63.26 2.81
CA VAL A 101 -37.51 -62.37 3.96
C VAL A 101 -38.79 -61.70 4.39
N LYS A 102 -38.87 -61.31 5.67
CA LYS A 102 -40.05 -60.64 6.20
C LYS A 102 -40.22 -59.24 5.57
N ASP A 103 -41.39 -58.90 5.12
CA ASP A 103 -41.74 -57.56 4.67
C ASP A 103 -41.81 -56.65 5.90
N ASP A 104 -40.86 -55.68 6.00
CA ASP A 104 -40.80 -54.65 7.03
C ASP A 104 -40.63 -53.27 6.42
N ILE A 105 -41.08 -53.12 5.14
CA ILE A 105 -41.02 -51.85 4.43
C ILE A 105 -41.84 -50.82 5.21
N SER A 106 -41.16 -49.80 5.72
CA SER A 106 -41.79 -48.70 6.48
C SER A 106 -41.26 -47.37 6.06
N VAL A 107 -41.96 -46.30 6.42
CA VAL A 107 -41.50 -44.94 6.18
C VAL A 107 -40.15 -44.67 6.84
N SER A 108 -39.94 -45.24 8.05
CA SER A 108 -38.66 -45.12 8.75
C SER A 108 -37.52 -45.85 8.08
N THR A 109 -37.75 -46.93 7.35
CA THR A 109 -36.78 -47.64 6.54
C THR A 109 -36.44 -46.84 5.30
N LEU A 110 -37.46 -46.38 4.55
CA LEU A 110 -37.31 -45.62 3.32
C LEU A 110 -36.69 -44.22 3.55
N SER A 111 -37.00 -43.56 4.66
CA SER A 111 -36.44 -42.27 4.99
C SER A 111 -34.94 -42.27 5.26
N ARG A 112 -34.33 -43.43 5.55
CA ARG A 112 -32.89 -43.60 5.75
C ARG A 112 -32.13 -43.92 4.46
N MET A 113 -32.85 -44.18 3.38
CA MET A 113 -32.24 -44.44 2.08
C MET A 113 -31.74 -43.16 1.45
N SER A 114 -30.58 -43.22 0.85
CA SER A 114 -29.96 -42.08 0.19
C SER A 114 -30.84 -41.58 -0.96
N ASP A 115 -30.92 -40.28 -1.12
CA ASP A 115 -31.53 -39.57 -2.24
C ASP A 115 -33.06 -39.77 -2.38
N VAL A 116 -33.75 -40.36 -1.38
CA VAL A 116 -35.21 -40.45 -1.34
C VAL A 116 -35.87 -39.10 -1.07
N PHE A 117 -35.23 -38.28 -0.23
CA PHE A 117 -35.64 -36.90 -0.03
C PHE A 117 -34.64 -35.95 -0.68
N VAL A 118 -35.16 -35.05 -1.50
CA VAL A 118 -34.35 -33.96 -2.07
C VAL A 118 -34.71 -32.68 -1.34
N VAL A 119 -33.69 -32.04 -0.83
CA VAL A 119 -33.84 -30.73 -0.17
C VAL A 119 -33.56 -29.67 -1.23
N ASP A 120 -34.61 -29.16 -1.83
CA ASP A 120 -34.51 -28.10 -2.81
C ASP A 120 -34.48 -26.74 -2.11
N LYS A 121 -33.44 -25.98 -2.39
CA LYS A 121 -33.42 -24.54 -2.07
C LYS A 121 -33.98 -23.81 -3.30
N PRO A 122 -34.90 -22.86 -3.13
CA PRO A 122 -35.37 -22.06 -4.24
C PRO A 122 -34.17 -21.42 -4.95
N LYS A 123 -34.15 -21.56 -6.28
CA LYS A 123 -33.08 -20.91 -7.08
C LYS A 123 -33.22 -19.41 -6.87
N ALA A 124 -32.21 -18.83 -6.28
CA ALA A 124 -32.10 -17.37 -6.18
C ALA A 124 -32.02 -16.79 -7.61
N ASP A 125 -32.66 -15.69 -7.84
CA ASP A 125 -32.47 -14.90 -9.04
C ASP A 125 -31.02 -14.40 -9.04
N GLU A 126 -30.21 -14.95 -9.94
CA GLU A 126 -28.76 -14.66 -10.00
C GLU A 126 -28.52 -13.20 -10.37
N ASP A 127 -29.34 -12.61 -11.23
CA ASP A 127 -29.18 -11.21 -11.63
C ASP A 127 -29.50 -10.26 -10.48
N GLN A 128 -30.58 -10.52 -9.73
CA GLN A 128 -30.94 -9.75 -8.55
C GLN A 128 -29.87 -9.91 -7.45
N LEU A 129 -29.41 -11.12 -7.19
CA LEU A 129 -28.40 -11.40 -6.20
C LEU A 129 -27.05 -10.73 -6.52
N LYS A 130 -26.69 -10.68 -7.80
CA LYS A 130 -25.53 -9.96 -8.31
C LYS A 130 -25.67 -8.45 -8.12
N ALA A 131 -26.84 -7.89 -8.43
CA ALA A 131 -27.09 -6.46 -8.24
C ALA A 131 -27.03 -6.07 -6.75
N ASP A 132 -27.65 -6.86 -5.87
CA ASP A 132 -27.62 -6.68 -4.42
C ASP A 132 -26.16 -6.71 -3.90
N LEU A 133 -25.39 -7.71 -4.30
CA LEU A 133 -23.99 -7.83 -3.93
C LEU A 133 -23.15 -6.64 -4.40
N LEU A 134 -23.31 -6.22 -5.67
CA LEU A 134 -22.54 -5.10 -6.21
C LEU A 134 -22.84 -3.79 -5.49
N SER A 135 -24.08 -3.55 -5.06
CA SER A 135 -24.43 -2.36 -4.27
C SER A 135 -23.67 -2.29 -2.94
N VAL A 136 -23.42 -3.44 -2.31
CA VAL A 136 -22.64 -3.50 -1.06
C VAL A 136 -21.13 -3.41 -1.34
N VAL A 137 -20.67 -3.98 -2.45
CA VAL A 137 -19.29 -3.82 -2.92
C VAL A 137 -18.96 -2.35 -3.18
N GLU A 138 -19.85 -1.59 -3.79
CA GLU A 138 -19.67 -0.15 -4.02
C GLU A 138 -19.50 0.62 -2.70
N LYS A 139 -20.34 0.36 -1.69
CA LYS A 139 -20.20 0.98 -0.36
C LYS A 139 -18.88 0.59 0.32
N ALA A 140 -18.43 -0.65 0.18
CA ALA A 140 -17.15 -1.08 0.70
C ALA A 140 -15.98 -0.37 -0.02
N LEU A 141 -16.10 -0.14 -1.35
CA LEU A 141 -15.13 0.62 -2.14
C LEU A 141 -15.11 2.10 -1.76
N GLU A 142 -16.26 2.71 -1.46
CA GLU A 142 -16.32 4.09 -0.95
C GLU A 142 -15.59 4.23 0.39
N ALA A 143 -15.84 3.33 1.34
CA ALA A 143 -15.16 3.30 2.63
C ALA A 143 -13.65 3.06 2.46
N TYR A 144 -13.27 2.17 1.55
CA TYR A 144 -11.89 1.89 1.18
C TYR A 144 -11.18 3.12 0.59
N ASP A 145 -11.80 3.82 -0.36
CA ASP A 145 -11.23 5.02 -0.97
C ASP A 145 -11.12 6.18 0.02
N ALA A 146 -12.12 6.37 0.87
CA ALA A 146 -12.08 7.36 1.95
C ALA A 146 -10.90 7.14 2.91
N MET A 147 -10.62 5.89 3.29
CA MET A 147 -9.46 5.56 4.12
C MET A 147 -8.15 5.87 3.39
N ARG A 148 -8.02 5.51 2.11
CA ARG A 148 -6.83 5.79 1.30
C ARG A 148 -6.55 7.28 1.16
N VAL A 149 -7.60 8.09 1.00
CA VAL A 149 -7.49 9.56 0.94
C VAL A 149 -7.02 10.11 2.28
N ALA A 150 -7.61 9.65 3.40
CA ALA A 150 -7.22 10.11 4.73
C ALA A 150 -5.76 9.74 5.07
N GLU A 151 -5.35 8.52 4.76
CA GLU A 151 -3.97 8.06 4.95
C GLU A 151 -3.00 8.79 3.99
N GLY A 152 -3.40 9.00 2.73
CA GLY A 152 -2.62 9.76 1.76
C GLY A 152 -2.35 11.20 2.20
N LEU A 153 -3.33 11.87 2.81
CA LEU A 153 -3.15 13.21 3.38
C LEU A 153 -2.18 13.19 4.57
N ALA A 154 -2.24 12.17 5.42
CA ALA A 154 -1.29 12.03 6.53
C ALA A 154 0.14 11.81 6.03
N LEU A 155 0.32 10.97 4.98
CA LEU A 155 1.61 10.75 4.32
C LEU A 155 2.14 12.04 3.68
N GLU A 156 1.30 12.80 2.98
CA GLU A 156 1.67 14.08 2.37
C GLU A 156 2.19 15.07 3.43
N ASN A 157 1.49 15.19 4.56
CA ASN A 157 1.90 16.07 5.66
C ASN A 157 3.24 15.63 6.29
N ASP A 158 3.46 14.32 6.48
CA ASP A 158 4.74 13.80 6.98
C ASP A 158 5.88 14.11 6.02
N LEU A 159 5.68 13.91 4.70
CA LEU A 159 6.68 14.23 3.69
C LEU A 159 7.06 15.71 3.67
N ARG A 160 6.05 16.61 3.75
CA ARG A 160 6.28 18.07 3.82
C ARG A 160 7.03 18.48 5.08
N SER A 161 6.72 17.87 6.23
CA SER A 161 7.42 18.12 7.48
C SER A 161 8.89 17.71 7.40
N ARG A 162 9.18 16.55 6.80
CA ARG A 162 10.56 16.07 6.59
C ARG A 162 11.32 16.94 5.60
N ALA A 163 10.66 17.38 4.52
CA ALA A 163 11.25 18.32 3.57
C ALA A 163 11.65 19.62 4.25
N ALA A 164 10.81 20.18 5.13
CA ALA A 164 11.14 21.35 5.92
C ALA A 164 12.36 21.12 6.83
N THR A 165 12.44 19.96 7.49
CA THR A 165 13.61 19.57 8.29
C THR A 165 14.87 19.52 7.44
N ILE A 166 14.81 18.95 6.22
CA ILE A 166 15.99 18.94 5.32
C ILE A 166 16.38 20.37 4.92
N LEU A 167 15.41 21.26 4.63
CA LEU A 167 15.70 22.66 4.32
C LEU A 167 16.43 23.38 5.46
N GLU A 168 16.06 23.13 6.71
CA GLU A 168 16.75 23.65 7.89
C GLU A 168 18.20 23.11 7.99
N LEU A 169 18.38 21.81 7.76
CA LEU A 169 19.70 21.18 7.75
C LEU A 169 20.59 21.73 6.63
N VAL A 170 20.04 21.95 5.43
CA VAL A 170 20.75 22.59 4.31
C VAL A 170 21.20 24.01 4.70
N SER A 171 20.32 24.78 5.34
CA SER A 171 20.70 26.13 5.83
C SER A 171 21.85 26.08 6.84
N GLN A 172 21.87 25.08 7.72
CA GLN A 172 23.00 24.89 8.66
C GLN A 172 24.31 24.55 7.94
N VAL A 173 24.26 23.77 6.85
CA VAL A 173 25.45 23.51 6.01
C VAL A 173 25.96 24.81 5.39
N GLU A 174 25.07 25.62 4.80
CA GLU A 174 25.40 26.91 4.18
C GLU A 174 26.03 27.90 5.18
N GLU A 175 25.54 27.93 6.43
CA GLU A 175 26.10 28.78 7.49
C GLU A 175 27.45 28.27 8.01
N GLN A 176 27.68 26.95 8.04
CA GLN A 176 28.89 26.37 8.57
C GLN A 176 30.05 26.40 7.56
N ASN A 177 29.78 26.32 6.26
CA ASN A 177 30.78 26.22 5.21
C ASN A 177 31.80 27.43 5.23
N PRO A 178 31.38 28.70 5.30
CA PRO A 178 32.31 29.84 5.41
C PRO A 178 33.17 29.79 6.69
N LYS A 179 32.61 29.31 7.80
CA LYS A 179 33.33 29.15 9.07
C LYS A 179 34.46 28.14 8.92
N THR A 180 34.17 27.01 8.22
CA THR A 180 35.19 25.97 7.94
C THR A 180 36.37 26.50 7.17
N VAL A 181 36.12 27.36 6.14
CA VAL A 181 37.20 28.03 5.38
C VAL A 181 37.99 29.00 6.26
N SER A 182 37.32 29.81 7.09
CA SER A 182 37.98 30.74 8.02
C SER A 182 38.86 30.00 9.04
N ASP A 183 38.36 28.91 9.61
CA ASP A 183 39.11 28.11 10.59
C ASP A 183 40.28 27.36 9.94
N TYR A 184 40.15 26.94 8.69
CA TYR A 184 41.26 26.38 7.93
C TYR A 184 42.35 27.41 7.71
N ARG A 185 42.00 28.63 7.29
CA ARG A 185 42.93 29.73 7.10
C ARG A 185 43.72 30.02 8.39
N LYS A 186 43.05 30.16 9.53
CA LYS A 186 43.72 30.39 10.85
C LYS A 186 44.70 29.29 11.19
N ARG A 187 44.28 28.03 11.07
CA ARG A 187 45.16 26.88 11.32
C ARG A 187 46.35 26.82 10.39
N LEU A 188 46.17 27.21 9.14
CA LEU A 188 47.27 27.30 8.17
C LEU A 188 48.27 28.37 8.57
N GLU A 189 47.82 29.57 8.97
CA GLU A 189 48.65 30.68 9.46
C GLU A 189 49.45 30.28 10.70
N GLU A 190 48.78 29.63 11.67
CA GLU A 190 49.43 29.15 12.90
C GLU A 190 50.52 28.12 12.58
N LYS A 191 50.22 27.15 11.73
CA LYS A 191 51.16 26.10 11.35
C LYS A 191 52.36 26.64 10.54
N MET A 192 52.12 27.63 9.69
CA MET A 192 53.19 28.30 8.96
C MET A 192 54.11 29.11 9.91
N ARG A 193 53.56 29.79 10.92
CA ARG A 193 54.35 30.48 11.96
C ARG A 193 55.24 29.51 12.73
N GLU A 194 54.70 28.37 13.11
CA GLU A 194 55.42 27.32 13.81
C GLU A 194 56.59 26.77 12.98
N VAL A 195 56.35 26.45 11.70
CA VAL A 195 57.35 25.83 10.80
C VAL A 195 58.42 26.81 10.35
N LEU A 196 58.08 28.09 10.18
CA LEU A 196 59.02 29.11 9.66
C LEU A 196 59.87 29.79 10.75
N GLU A 197 59.75 29.39 12.03
CA GLU A 197 60.52 29.93 13.14
C GLU A 197 60.64 31.46 13.11
N ASN A 198 59.55 32.20 12.91
CA ASN A 198 59.45 33.68 12.78
C ASN A 198 60.11 34.30 11.52
N LYS A 199 60.42 33.56 10.48
CA LYS A 199 60.70 34.15 9.17
C LYS A 199 59.42 34.75 8.57
N SER A 200 59.59 35.79 7.72
CA SER A 200 58.44 36.46 7.10
C SER A 200 57.50 35.48 6.37
N ILE A 201 56.25 35.45 6.76
CA ILE A 201 55.22 34.65 6.13
C ILE A 201 54.77 35.38 4.86
N ASP A 202 54.76 34.67 3.74
CA ASP A 202 54.17 35.17 2.51
C ASP A 202 52.63 35.04 2.56
N GLU A 203 51.94 36.14 2.86
CA GLU A 203 50.49 36.20 2.96
C GLU A 203 49.81 35.76 1.63
N SER A 204 50.44 35.99 0.48
CA SER A 204 49.89 35.62 -0.83
C SER A 204 49.74 34.10 -0.99
N ARG A 205 50.66 33.35 -0.40
CA ARG A 205 50.62 31.88 -0.38
C ARG A 205 49.49 31.39 0.52
N ILE A 206 49.28 32.00 1.69
CA ILE A 206 48.18 31.64 2.60
C ILE A 206 46.85 31.89 1.93
N LEU A 207 46.67 33.02 1.24
CA LEU A 207 45.47 33.36 0.52
C LEU A 207 45.20 32.40 -0.64
N THR A 208 46.26 32.02 -1.36
CA THR A 208 46.14 31.06 -2.48
C THR A 208 45.71 29.68 -1.97
N GLU A 209 46.35 29.16 -0.92
CA GLU A 209 45.97 27.87 -0.34
C GLU A 209 44.57 27.89 0.29
N ALA A 210 44.18 28.98 0.92
CA ALA A 210 42.83 29.16 1.45
C ALA A 210 41.77 29.21 0.33
N ALA A 211 42.09 29.84 -0.79
CA ALA A 211 41.20 29.87 -1.96
C ALA A 211 41.03 28.47 -2.62
N ILE A 212 42.13 27.74 -2.77
CA ILE A 212 42.12 26.35 -3.26
C ILE A 212 41.29 25.46 -2.33
N PHE A 213 41.46 25.64 -1.01
CA PHE A 213 40.68 24.89 -0.03
C PHE A 213 39.18 25.26 -0.10
N ALA A 214 38.88 26.57 -0.20
CA ALA A 214 37.50 27.05 -0.33
C ALA A 214 36.79 26.44 -1.55
N ASP A 215 37.46 26.41 -2.69
CA ASP A 215 36.91 25.77 -3.92
C ASP A 215 36.70 24.27 -3.71
N LYS A 216 37.63 23.59 -3.05
CA LYS A 216 37.52 22.15 -2.76
C LYS A 216 36.34 21.80 -1.85
N VAL A 217 35.99 22.66 -0.89
CA VAL A 217 34.92 22.44 0.08
C VAL A 217 33.64 23.20 -0.27
N ALA A 218 33.60 23.85 -1.44
CA ALA A 218 32.40 24.53 -1.92
C ALA A 218 31.26 23.54 -2.14
N VAL A 219 30.12 23.81 -1.50
CA VAL A 219 28.90 22.98 -1.54
C VAL A 219 27.69 23.78 -2.01
N ASP A 220 27.90 24.98 -2.51
CA ASP A 220 26.85 25.91 -2.89
C ASP A 220 25.96 25.35 -4.02
N GLU A 221 26.57 24.66 -4.98
CA GLU A 221 25.84 24.02 -6.08
C GLU A 221 24.94 22.88 -5.56
N GLU A 222 25.45 22.04 -4.68
CA GLU A 222 24.73 20.92 -4.10
C GLU A 222 23.58 21.41 -3.20
N THR A 223 23.78 22.46 -2.41
CA THR A 223 22.72 23.01 -1.55
C THR A 223 21.63 23.67 -2.37
N VAL A 224 21.96 24.43 -3.41
CA VAL A 224 20.99 25.03 -4.35
C VAL A 224 20.18 23.93 -5.06
N ARG A 225 20.83 22.87 -5.52
CA ARG A 225 20.15 21.73 -6.16
C ARG A 225 19.23 21.01 -5.18
N LEU A 226 19.66 20.76 -3.93
CA LEU A 226 18.81 20.17 -2.89
C LEU A 226 17.55 21.01 -2.64
N ARG A 227 17.68 22.34 -2.56
CA ARG A 227 16.51 23.23 -2.43
C ARG A 227 15.57 23.11 -3.60
N SER A 228 16.10 23.18 -4.83
CA SER A 228 15.29 23.03 -6.04
C SER A 228 14.56 21.69 -6.12
N HIS A 229 15.20 20.60 -5.69
CA HIS A 229 14.57 19.29 -5.65
C HIS A 229 13.47 19.20 -4.57
N LEU A 230 13.64 19.85 -3.42
CA LEU A 230 12.60 19.94 -2.39
C LEU A 230 11.39 20.74 -2.86
N GLU A 231 11.59 21.84 -3.60
CA GLU A 231 10.52 22.60 -4.25
C GLU A 231 9.77 21.74 -5.28
N GLN A 232 10.48 21.01 -6.14
CA GLN A 232 9.88 20.09 -7.09
C GLN A 232 9.07 18.98 -6.42
N MET A 233 9.55 18.47 -5.26
CA MET A 233 8.80 17.50 -4.46
C MET A 233 7.48 18.08 -3.97
N ASP A 234 7.48 19.32 -3.48
CA ASP A 234 6.28 20.01 -3.01
C ASP A 234 5.26 20.23 -4.14
N GLU A 235 5.73 20.63 -5.33
CA GLU A 235 4.90 20.75 -6.53
C GLU A 235 4.28 19.41 -6.93
N MET A 236 5.06 18.31 -6.89
CA MET A 236 4.56 16.98 -7.20
C MET A 236 3.50 16.52 -6.19
N LEU A 237 3.68 16.77 -4.89
CA LEU A 237 2.71 16.45 -3.84
C LEU A 237 1.40 17.24 -4.00
N SER A 238 1.49 18.47 -4.49
CA SER A 238 0.32 19.33 -4.77
C SER A 238 -0.41 18.95 -6.06
N GLY A 239 0.23 18.19 -6.95
CA GLY A 239 -0.31 17.79 -8.25
C GLY A 239 -1.34 16.64 -8.17
N ASN A 240 -1.88 16.27 -9.34
CA ASN A 240 -2.77 15.12 -9.50
C ASN A 240 -2.08 14.02 -10.31
N GLY A 241 -2.22 12.78 -9.85
CA GLY A 241 -1.75 11.58 -10.57
C GLY A 241 -0.64 10.83 -9.86
N GLY A 242 -0.32 9.63 -10.36
CA GLY A 242 0.66 8.72 -9.76
C GLY A 242 2.06 9.32 -9.71
N ILE A 243 2.43 9.83 -8.56
CA ILE A 243 3.66 10.58 -8.33
C ILE A 243 4.83 9.72 -7.83
N GLY A 244 4.55 8.51 -7.31
CA GLY A 244 5.53 7.68 -6.61
C GLY A 244 6.83 7.46 -7.39
N ARG A 245 6.77 7.12 -8.70
CA ARG A 245 7.98 6.91 -9.53
C ARG A 245 8.79 8.19 -9.75
N LYS A 246 8.10 9.33 -9.88
CA LYS A 246 8.76 10.63 -10.07
C LYS A 246 9.48 11.03 -8.78
N LEU A 247 8.83 10.80 -7.63
CA LEU A 247 9.42 11.02 -6.31
C LEU A 247 10.63 10.11 -6.07
N ASP A 248 10.56 8.82 -6.44
CA ASP A 248 11.71 7.92 -6.33
C ASP A 248 12.92 8.43 -7.10
N PHE A 249 12.72 8.92 -8.33
CA PHE A 249 13.80 9.51 -9.13
C PHE A 249 14.36 10.78 -8.47
N LEU A 250 13.48 11.66 -8.02
CA LEU A 250 13.87 12.91 -7.35
C LEU A 250 14.68 12.64 -6.07
N LEU A 251 14.28 11.64 -5.29
CA LEU A 251 14.99 11.19 -4.09
C LEU A 251 16.38 10.63 -4.40
N GLN A 252 16.57 9.97 -5.55
CA GLN A 252 17.89 9.53 -6.00
C GLN A 252 18.81 10.73 -6.27
N GLU A 253 18.30 11.78 -6.94
CA GLU A 253 19.07 13.00 -7.16
C GLU A 253 19.39 13.72 -5.85
N MET A 254 18.42 13.88 -4.93
CA MET A 254 18.67 14.45 -3.61
C MET A 254 19.75 13.68 -2.82
N ASN A 255 19.71 12.35 -2.86
CA ASN A 255 20.74 11.51 -2.24
C ASN A 255 22.12 11.70 -2.88
N ARG A 256 22.16 11.91 -4.19
CA ARG A 256 23.39 12.21 -4.92
C ARG A 256 23.99 13.54 -4.44
N GLU A 257 23.19 14.60 -4.34
CA GLU A 257 23.65 15.90 -3.86
C GLU A 257 24.10 15.83 -2.40
N ALA A 258 23.38 15.11 -1.53
CA ALA A 258 23.79 14.88 -0.14
C ALA A 258 25.13 14.10 -0.06
N ASN A 259 25.34 13.10 -0.92
CA ASN A 259 26.61 12.35 -0.98
C ASN A 259 27.76 13.24 -1.43
N THR A 260 27.54 14.10 -2.45
CA THR A 260 28.55 15.02 -2.94
C THR A 260 28.92 16.05 -1.87
N THR A 261 27.92 16.62 -1.19
CA THR A 261 28.14 17.50 -0.02
C THR A 261 28.98 16.81 1.04
N GLY A 262 28.66 15.55 1.39
CA GLY A 262 29.40 14.75 2.35
C GLY A 262 30.86 14.48 1.95
N SER A 263 31.10 14.26 0.65
CA SER A 263 32.47 14.01 0.14
C SER A 263 33.35 15.26 0.10
N LYS A 264 32.74 16.44 -0.08
CA LYS A 264 33.45 17.73 -0.06
C LYS A 264 33.67 18.27 1.35
N CYS A 265 32.90 17.82 2.35
CA CYS A 265 33.00 18.35 3.70
C CYS A 265 34.32 17.95 4.38
N SER A 266 34.94 18.95 5.02
CA SER A 266 36.17 18.76 5.85
C SER A 266 35.86 19.03 7.33
N ASP A 267 34.63 19.34 7.69
CA ASP A 267 34.16 19.64 9.04
C ASP A 267 33.27 18.51 9.57
N VAL A 268 33.56 18.03 10.77
CA VAL A 268 32.81 16.99 11.47
C VAL A 268 31.35 17.41 11.70
N LYS A 269 31.10 18.71 11.91
CA LYS A 269 29.73 19.22 12.09
C LYS A 269 28.92 19.08 10.80
N VAL A 270 29.50 19.52 9.67
CA VAL A 270 28.86 19.38 8.35
C VAL A 270 28.64 17.90 8.03
N ALA A 271 29.62 17.03 8.33
CA ALA A 271 29.47 15.59 8.13
C ALA A 271 28.29 15.00 8.91
N ARG A 272 28.05 15.43 10.15
CA ARG A 272 26.88 15.01 10.95
C ARG A 272 25.58 15.50 10.32
N ILE A 273 25.51 16.77 9.92
CA ILE A 273 24.32 17.32 9.26
C ILE A 273 23.99 16.55 7.99
N VAL A 274 25.00 16.18 7.19
CA VAL A 274 24.78 15.36 5.99
C VAL A 274 24.23 13.97 6.33
N VAL A 275 24.69 13.35 7.43
CA VAL A 275 24.12 12.07 7.90
C VAL A 275 22.65 12.25 8.27
N ASP A 276 22.28 13.34 8.94
CA ASP A 276 20.90 13.64 9.31
C ASP A 276 20.02 13.90 8.07
N ILE A 277 20.52 14.64 7.07
CA ILE A 277 19.85 14.83 5.78
C ILE A 277 19.57 13.47 5.12
N LYS A 278 20.57 12.59 5.05
CA LYS A 278 20.41 11.26 4.46
C LYS A 278 19.41 10.39 5.23
N ALA A 279 19.37 10.50 6.54
CA ALA A 279 18.40 9.79 7.36
C ALA A 279 16.97 10.25 7.08
N GLU A 280 16.74 11.57 6.92
CA GLU A 280 15.43 12.09 6.54
C GLU A 280 15.04 11.71 5.10
N LEU A 281 15.99 11.74 4.15
CA LEU A 281 15.74 11.28 2.77
C LEU A 281 15.34 9.81 2.71
N GLU A 282 15.94 8.93 3.51
CA GLU A 282 15.56 7.51 3.56
C GLU A 282 14.14 7.33 4.15
N LYS A 283 13.78 8.07 5.20
CA LYS A 283 12.42 8.07 5.74
C LYS A 283 11.39 8.54 4.70
N ILE A 284 11.69 9.59 3.94
CA ILE A 284 10.86 10.06 2.82
C ILE A 284 10.70 8.95 1.78
N ARG A 285 11.79 8.26 1.44
CA ARG A 285 11.79 7.17 0.47
C ARG A 285 10.90 5.99 0.89
N GLU A 286 10.95 5.59 2.16
CA GLU A 286 10.09 4.54 2.70
C GLU A 286 8.60 4.93 2.59
N GLN A 287 8.24 6.16 2.92
CA GLN A 287 6.86 6.64 2.81
C GLN A 287 6.39 6.78 1.36
N THR A 288 7.27 7.22 0.47
CA THR A 288 6.96 7.36 -0.97
C THR A 288 6.56 6.04 -1.62
N GLN A 289 7.06 4.92 -1.13
CA GLN A 289 6.68 3.59 -1.63
C GLN A 289 5.20 3.27 -1.41
N ASN A 290 4.54 3.93 -0.47
CA ASN A 290 3.12 3.74 -0.14
C ASN A 290 2.19 4.76 -0.82
N ILE A 291 2.71 5.59 -1.72
CA ILE A 291 1.96 6.66 -2.39
C ILE A 291 1.60 6.27 -3.83
N GLU A 292 0.33 6.53 -4.17
CA GLU A 292 -0.23 6.39 -5.52
C GLU A 292 -0.59 7.76 -6.11
#